data_b243e254df94e50169d468fb96f14e46
#
_entry.id   b243e254df94e50169d468fb96f14e46
#
_cell.length_a   1.000
_cell.length_b   1.000
_cell.length_c   1.000
_cell.angle_alpha   90.00
_cell.angle_beta   90.00
_cell.angle_gamma   90.00
#
_symmetry.space_group_name_H-M   'P 1'
#
loop_
_entity.id
_entity.type
_entity.pdbx_description
1 polymer ?
#
loop_
_entity_poly.entity_id
_entity_poly.type
_entity_poly.pdbx_seq_one_letter_code
_entity_poly.pdbx_strand_id
1 'polypeptide(L)'
;MDAGVDDGSFRQIEGALRSASWIGQVPWLYWMNDFLSPIIGNHLGINARHGSLRTFAASEITKRRDRGSDHQDILDKLLRVQKEKPEEMNDMAVLSMASSNIFAGSDTTAISIRSIIYYLLKNPDYKRKLVEEIDMRKSQGELSTTVTVEESKHMPYLQACMYEALRCHPAVGMSLPRVTPVGGIEIDGCFIPEGVRACFPLCTVAH
;
A
#
# COMPACT_ATOMS: atom_id res chain seq x y z
N MET A 1 10.96 -3.78 -16.18
CA MET A 1 11.50 -3.65 -14.80
C MET A 1 12.70 -4.57 -14.53
N ASP A 2 13.07 -5.42 -15.46
CA ASP A 2 14.12 -6.44 -15.24
C ASP A 2 15.57 -5.92 -15.34
N ALA A 3 15.78 -4.66 -15.72
CA ALA A 3 17.12 -4.10 -15.91
C ALA A 3 17.65 -3.26 -14.74
N GLY A 4 16.94 -3.18 -13.62
CA GLY A 4 17.33 -2.38 -12.45
C GLY A 4 17.39 -0.86 -12.69
N VAL A 5 16.89 -0.39 -13.83
CA VAL A 5 16.84 1.02 -14.20
C VAL A 5 15.41 1.53 -14.03
N ASP A 6 15.27 2.65 -13.31
CA ASP A 6 13.97 3.33 -13.17
C ASP A 6 13.57 3.93 -14.54
N ASP A 7 12.44 3.49 -15.07
CA ASP A 7 11.82 4.04 -16.28
C ASP A 7 11.08 5.38 -16.01
N GLY A 8 11.28 5.98 -14.84
CA GLY A 8 10.58 7.16 -14.36
C GLY A 8 9.34 6.86 -13.51
N SER A 9 8.96 5.59 -13.37
CA SER A 9 7.80 5.17 -12.58
C SER A 9 7.95 5.51 -11.10
N PHE A 10 9.12 5.26 -10.51
CA PHE A 10 9.37 5.58 -9.10
C PHE A 10 9.32 7.07 -8.83
N ARG A 11 9.88 7.90 -9.72
CA ARG A 11 9.80 9.36 -9.60
C ARG A 11 8.38 9.87 -9.68
N GLN A 12 7.54 9.28 -10.54
CA GLN A 12 6.11 9.63 -10.64
C GLN A 12 5.34 9.22 -9.38
N ILE A 13 5.62 8.02 -8.83
CA ILE A 13 5.01 7.55 -7.58
C ILE A 13 5.41 8.47 -6.43
N GLU A 14 6.70 8.76 -6.28
CA GLU A 14 7.21 9.64 -5.22
C GLU A 14 6.59 11.04 -5.33
N GLY A 15 6.52 11.62 -6.51
CA GLY A 15 5.88 12.91 -6.76
C GLY A 15 4.40 12.91 -6.38
N ALA A 16 3.67 11.85 -6.73
CA ALA A 16 2.26 11.69 -6.39
C ALA A 16 2.04 11.54 -4.88
N LEU A 17 2.84 10.71 -4.21
CA LEU A 17 2.77 10.51 -2.76
C LEU A 17 3.14 11.80 -2.01
N ARG A 18 4.19 12.49 -2.44
CA ARG A 18 4.62 13.76 -1.86
C ARG A 18 3.53 14.82 -1.99
N SER A 19 2.89 14.95 -3.15
CA SER A 19 1.77 15.86 -3.36
C SER A 19 0.56 15.46 -2.51
N ALA A 20 0.21 14.18 -2.46
CA ALA A 20 -0.93 13.69 -1.68
C ALA A 20 -0.75 13.90 -0.17
N SER A 21 0.49 13.83 0.34
CA SER A 21 0.77 13.91 1.77
C SER A 21 0.38 15.26 2.37
N TRP A 22 0.61 16.38 1.68
CA TRP A 22 0.26 17.69 2.20
C TRP A 22 -1.07 18.23 1.66
N ILE A 23 -1.45 17.91 0.42
CA ILE A 23 -2.77 18.29 -0.13
C ILE A 23 -3.90 17.57 0.61
N GLY A 24 -3.67 16.31 1.02
CA GLY A 24 -4.63 15.55 1.82
C GLY A 24 -4.94 16.18 3.19
N GLN A 25 -4.04 17.02 3.72
CA GLN A 25 -4.27 17.77 4.96
C GLN A 25 -5.15 19.03 4.74
N VAL A 26 -5.24 19.51 3.51
CA VAL A 26 -5.97 20.73 3.14
C VAL A 26 -6.89 20.43 1.95
N PRO A 27 -8.05 19.80 2.17
CA PRO A 27 -8.92 19.30 1.09
C PRO A 27 -9.37 20.36 0.07
N TRP A 28 -9.53 21.61 0.48
CA TRP A 28 -9.93 22.68 -0.43
C TRP A 28 -8.88 23.00 -1.49
N LEU A 29 -7.58 22.77 -1.20
CA LEU A 29 -6.51 22.91 -2.20
C LEU A 29 -6.64 21.89 -3.32
N TYR A 30 -7.15 20.69 -3.03
CA TYR A 30 -7.45 19.71 -4.06
C TYR A 30 -8.50 20.23 -5.05
N TRP A 31 -9.60 20.75 -4.53
CA TRP A 31 -10.68 21.29 -5.36
C TRP A 31 -10.23 22.51 -6.16
N MET A 32 -9.44 23.38 -5.55
CA MET A 32 -8.87 24.55 -6.23
C MET A 32 -7.91 24.12 -7.36
N ASN A 33 -7.06 23.12 -7.11
CA ASN A 33 -6.17 22.59 -8.14
C ASN A 33 -6.95 21.91 -9.27
N ASP A 34 -7.99 21.15 -8.96
CA ASP A 34 -8.83 20.49 -9.96
C ASP A 34 -9.56 21.52 -10.84
N PHE A 35 -10.07 22.58 -10.24
CA PHE A 35 -10.71 23.70 -10.94
C PHE A 35 -9.72 24.48 -11.82
N LEU A 36 -8.50 24.74 -11.35
CA LEU A 36 -7.50 25.54 -12.05
C LEU A 36 -6.64 24.73 -13.05
N SER A 37 -6.54 23.42 -12.88
CA SER A 37 -5.66 22.58 -13.71
C SER A 37 -5.91 22.67 -15.23
N PRO A 38 -7.13 22.88 -15.74
CA PRO A 38 -7.37 23.08 -17.17
C PRO A 38 -6.74 24.40 -17.72
N ILE A 39 -6.54 25.39 -16.84
CA ILE A 39 -6.05 26.74 -17.22
C ILE A 39 -4.54 26.85 -17.04
N ILE A 40 -4.04 26.45 -15.89
CA ILE A 40 -2.63 26.63 -15.48
C ILE A 40 -1.80 25.36 -15.61
N GLY A 41 -2.41 24.24 -16.01
CA GLY A 41 -1.76 22.93 -16.04
C GLY A 41 -1.64 22.27 -14.68
N ASN A 42 -1.22 20.99 -14.68
CA ASN A 42 -1.12 20.18 -13.47
C ASN A 42 0.25 20.33 -12.79
N HIS A 43 0.55 21.52 -12.29
CA HIS A 43 1.84 21.83 -11.65
C HIS A 43 2.05 21.09 -10.32
N LEU A 44 0.99 20.67 -9.66
CA LEU A 44 1.07 19.90 -8.39
C LEU A 44 1.21 18.38 -8.62
N GLY A 45 1.22 17.94 -9.88
CA GLY A 45 1.41 16.52 -10.21
C GLY A 45 0.26 15.60 -9.77
N ILE A 46 -0.87 16.17 -9.31
CA ILE A 46 -2.00 15.39 -8.73
C ILE A 46 -2.61 14.47 -9.79
N ASN A 47 -2.72 14.94 -11.02
CA ASN A 47 -3.31 14.19 -12.14
C ASN A 47 -2.25 13.41 -12.95
N ALA A 48 -0.96 13.63 -12.73
CA ALA A 48 0.11 12.82 -13.31
C ALA A 48 0.22 11.42 -12.66
N ARG A 49 -0.71 11.13 -11.76
CA ARG A 49 -0.80 9.86 -11.06
C ARG A 49 -0.85 8.72 -12.07
N HIS A 50 0.18 7.94 -12.18
CA HIS A 50 0.11 6.62 -12.80
C HIS A 50 0.29 6.53 -14.33
N GLY A 51 0.86 7.52 -15.01
CA GLY A 51 1.05 7.43 -16.47
C GLY A 51 1.70 6.11 -16.89
N SER A 52 2.88 5.80 -16.37
CA SER A 52 3.62 4.58 -16.67
C SER A 52 2.96 3.32 -16.09
N LEU A 53 2.49 3.35 -14.84
CA LEU A 53 1.79 2.22 -14.21
C LEU A 53 0.47 1.90 -14.92
N ARG A 54 -0.24 2.92 -15.36
CA ARG A 54 -1.49 2.74 -16.10
C ARG A 54 -1.23 2.17 -17.49
N THR A 55 -0.17 2.61 -18.18
CA THR A 55 0.26 2.04 -19.45
C THR A 55 0.70 0.60 -19.28
N PHE A 56 1.46 0.30 -18.24
CA PHE A 56 1.85 -1.08 -17.89
C PHE A 56 0.62 -1.96 -17.62
N ALA A 57 -0.30 -1.51 -16.75
CA ALA A 57 -1.53 -2.23 -16.46
C ALA A 57 -2.37 -2.47 -17.71
N ALA A 58 -2.51 -1.47 -18.60
CA ALA A 58 -3.24 -1.60 -19.86
C ALA A 58 -2.58 -2.65 -20.77
N SER A 59 -1.25 -2.64 -20.87
CA SER A 59 -0.53 -3.64 -21.68
C SER A 59 -0.73 -5.06 -21.14
N GLU A 60 -0.69 -5.26 -19.82
CA GLU A 60 -0.90 -6.57 -19.20
C GLU A 60 -2.37 -7.05 -19.34
N ILE A 61 -3.34 -6.15 -19.24
CA ILE A 61 -4.74 -6.48 -19.53
C ILE A 61 -4.92 -6.96 -20.97
N THR A 62 -4.34 -6.23 -21.94
CA THR A 62 -4.40 -6.61 -23.37
C THR A 62 -3.75 -7.96 -23.59
N LYS A 63 -2.52 -8.16 -23.13
CA LYS A 63 -1.81 -9.45 -23.23
C LYS A 63 -2.61 -10.60 -22.61
N ARG A 64 -3.28 -10.36 -21.48
CA ARG A 64 -4.10 -11.37 -20.80
C ARG A 64 -5.35 -11.72 -21.60
N ARG A 65 -5.98 -10.73 -22.23
CA ARG A 65 -7.16 -10.95 -23.10
C ARG A 65 -6.78 -11.79 -24.33
N ASP A 66 -5.63 -11.50 -24.94
CA ASP A 66 -5.16 -12.18 -26.15
C ASP A 66 -4.70 -13.62 -25.85
N ARG A 67 -3.97 -13.81 -24.77
CA ARG A 67 -3.35 -15.10 -24.38
C ARG A 67 -4.31 -16.03 -23.64
N GLY A 68 -5.34 -15.47 -22.99
CA GLY A 68 -6.14 -16.19 -22.01
C GLY A 68 -5.43 -16.27 -20.64
N SER A 69 -6.01 -17.01 -19.71
CA SER A 69 -5.49 -17.16 -18.37
C SER A 69 -5.51 -18.60 -17.90
N ASP A 70 -4.34 -19.11 -17.52
CA ASP A 70 -4.18 -20.38 -16.82
C ASP A 70 -4.18 -20.20 -15.29
N HIS A 71 -4.24 -18.95 -14.81
CA HIS A 71 -4.13 -18.58 -13.41
C HIS A 71 -5.40 -17.91 -12.92
N GLN A 72 -5.87 -18.30 -11.73
CA GLN A 72 -7.00 -17.66 -11.05
C GLN A 72 -6.53 -16.47 -10.20
N ASP A 73 -5.84 -15.51 -10.82
CA ASP A 73 -5.38 -14.29 -10.17
C ASP A 73 -6.47 -13.19 -10.13
N ILE A 74 -6.11 -12.04 -9.53
CA ILE A 74 -7.03 -10.90 -9.41
C ILE A 74 -7.48 -10.39 -10.77
N LEU A 75 -6.57 -10.33 -11.75
CA LEU A 75 -6.90 -9.85 -13.10
C LEU A 75 -7.88 -10.77 -13.80
N ASP A 76 -7.72 -12.10 -13.66
CA ASP A 76 -8.66 -13.08 -14.19
C ASP A 76 -10.08 -12.90 -13.60
N LYS A 77 -10.15 -12.67 -12.28
CA LYS A 77 -11.42 -12.40 -11.60
C LYS A 77 -12.07 -11.11 -12.11
N LEU A 78 -11.30 -10.04 -12.30
CA LEU A 78 -11.81 -8.77 -12.83
C LEU A 78 -12.35 -8.93 -14.25
N LEU A 79 -11.62 -9.64 -15.14
CA LEU A 79 -12.03 -9.89 -16.51
C LEU A 79 -13.27 -10.79 -16.59
N ARG A 80 -13.41 -11.74 -15.66
CA ARG A 80 -14.60 -12.60 -15.57
C ARG A 80 -15.82 -11.78 -15.13
N VAL A 81 -15.71 -10.98 -14.07
CA VAL A 81 -16.80 -10.09 -13.63
C VAL A 81 -17.20 -9.12 -14.75
N GLN A 82 -16.23 -8.61 -15.51
CA GLN A 82 -16.52 -7.76 -16.68
C GLN A 82 -17.37 -8.47 -17.74
N LYS A 83 -17.10 -9.75 -18.00
CA LYS A 83 -17.90 -10.54 -18.95
C LYS A 83 -19.30 -10.85 -18.43
N GLU A 84 -19.44 -11.09 -17.13
CA GLU A 84 -20.71 -11.42 -16.49
C GLU A 84 -21.61 -10.18 -16.29
N LYS A 85 -20.99 -9.02 -16.02
CA LYS A 85 -21.67 -7.76 -15.64
C LYS A 85 -21.00 -6.55 -16.29
N PRO A 86 -21.10 -6.40 -17.61
CA PRO A 86 -20.42 -5.33 -18.35
C PRO A 86 -20.90 -3.92 -17.97
N GLU A 87 -22.14 -3.78 -17.52
CA GLU A 87 -22.72 -2.51 -17.04
C GLU A 87 -22.14 -2.06 -15.69
N GLU A 88 -21.71 -3.00 -14.82
CA GLU A 88 -21.09 -2.68 -13.54
C GLU A 88 -19.56 -2.54 -13.67
N MET A 89 -18.94 -3.28 -14.61
CA MET A 89 -17.48 -3.38 -14.76
C MET A 89 -17.05 -3.08 -16.20
N ASN A 90 -16.84 -1.81 -16.52
CA ASN A 90 -16.33 -1.41 -17.82
C ASN A 90 -14.78 -1.47 -17.91
N ASP A 91 -14.20 -1.25 -19.10
CA ASP A 91 -12.76 -1.29 -19.32
C ASP A 91 -11.99 -0.31 -18.42
N MET A 92 -12.56 0.86 -18.17
CA MET A 92 -11.97 1.87 -17.30
C MET A 92 -11.92 1.40 -15.85
N ALA A 93 -12.96 0.70 -15.38
CA ALA A 93 -12.99 0.14 -14.03
C ALA A 93 -11.94 -0.96 -13.86
N VAL A 94 -11.83 -1.88 -14.82
CA VAL A 94 -10.78 -2.94 -14.81
C VAL A 94 -9.39 -2.31 -14.79
N LEU A 95 -9.13 -1.32 -15.66
CA LEU A 95 -7.84 -0.63 -15.72
C LEU A 95 -7.53 0.12 -14.43
N SER A 96 -8.51 0.80 -13.85
CA SER A 96 -8.36 1.53 -12.60
C SER A 96 -8.05 0.59 -11.43
N MET A 97 -8.78 -0.52 -11.32
CA MET A 97 -8.55 -1.52 -10.26
C MET A 97 -7.20 -2.21 -10.42
N ALA A 98 -6.82 -2.61 -11.64
CA ALA A 98 -5.51 -3.22 -11.89
C ALA A 98 -4.36 -2.26 -11.54
N SER A 99 -4.43 -1.00 -12.02
CA SER A 99 -3.42 0.03 -11.70
C SER A 99 -3.33 0.31 -10.21
N SER A 100 -4.46 0.39 -9.52
CA SER A 100 -4.53 0.62 -8.07
C SER A 100 -3.89 -0.52 -7.28
N ASN A 101 -4.17 -1.77 -7.65
CA ASN A 101 -3.58 -2.94 -6.99
C ASN A 101 -2.06 -3.01 -7.17
N ILE A 102 -1.55 -2.70 -8.38
CA ILE A 102 -0.10 -2.65 -8.64
C ILE A 102 0.54 -1.57 -7.76
N PHE A 103 -0.02 -0.36 -7.75
CA PHE A 103 0.49 0.75 -6.96
C PHE A 103 0.46 0.44 -5.46
N ALA A 104 -0.70 0.05 -4.94
CA ALA A 104 -0.88 -0.17 -3.51
C ALA A 104 -0.01 -1.31 -2.98
N GLY A 105 0.07 -2.42 -3.71
CA GLY A 105 0.79 -3.61 -3.26
C GLY A 105 2.30 -3.53 -3.38
N SER A 106 2.82 -2.79 -4.36
CA SER A 106 4.26 -2.72 -4.59
C SER A 106 4.98 -1.89 -3.54
N ASP A 107 4.55 -0.65 -3.34
CA ASP A 107 5.29 0.33 -2.54
C ASP A 107 5.17 0.05 -1.04
N THR A 108 3.98 -0.19 -0.53
CA THR A 108 3.75 -0.45 0.89
C THR A 108 4.47 -1.71 1.38
N THR A 109 4.41 -2.79 0.59
CA THR A 109 5.10 -4.05 0.91
C THR A 109 6.61 -3.87 0.88
N ALA A 110 7.15 -3.19 -0.14
CA ALA A 110 8.58 -2.92 -0.24
C ALA A 110 9.10 -2.07 0.92
N ILE A 111 8.38 -1.02 1.33
CA ILE A 111 8.73 -0.19 2.49
C ILE A 111 8.74 -1.03 3.76
N SER A 112 7.72 -1.87 3.99
CA SER A 112 7.62 -2.72 5.17
C SER A 112 8.80 -3.71 5.24
N ILE A 113 9.12 -4.42 4.15
CA ILE A 113 10.25 -5.34 4.11
C ILE A 113 11.57 -4.61 4.35
N ARG A 114 11.77 -3.46 3.71
CA ARG A 114 12.97 -2.64 3.91
C ARG A 114 13.13 -2.19 5.35
N SER A 115 12.06 -1.78 6.03
CA SER A 115 12.11 -1.38 7.43
C SER A 115 12.49 -2.55 8.34
N ILE A 116 11.90 -3.73 8.14
CA ILE A 116 12.23 -4.94 8.91
C ILE A 116 13.72 -5.26 8.76
N ILE A 117 14.21 -5.35 7.52
CA ILE A 117 15.62 -5.66 7.24
C ILE A 117 16.54 -4.59 7.85
N TYR A 118 16.21 -3.31 7.70
CA TYR A 118 16.99 -2.21 8.25
C TYR A 118 17.14 -2.31 9.76
N TYR A 119 16.04 -2.52 10.49
CA TYR A 119 16.10 -2.63 11.96
C TYR A 119 16.83 -3.89 12.42
N LEU A 120 16.69 -5.00 11.74
CA LEU A 120 17.46 -6.22 12.04
C LEU A 120 18.96 -6.05 11.78
N LEU A 121 19.34 -5.37 10.71
CA LEU A 121 20.75 -5.09 10.43
C LEU A 121 21.35 -4.08 11.41
N LYS A 122 20.57 -3.11 11.86
CA LYS A 122 20.99 -2.11 12.86
C LYS A 122 21.14 -2.71 14.25
N ASN A 123 20.44 -3.81 14.54
CA ASN A 123 20.44 -4.48 15.85
C ASN A 123 20.87 -5.95 15.73
N PRO A 124 22.18 -6.23 15.72
CA PRO A 124 22.70 -7.59 15.47
C PRO A 124 22.17 -8.66 16.43
N ASP A 125 21.90 -8.31 17.70
CA ASP A 125 21.37 -9.26 18.69
C ASP A 125 19.95 -9.71 18.35
N TYR A 126 19.11 -8.82 17.86
CA TYR A 126 17.75 -9.18 17.41
C TYR A 126 17.80 -10.04 16.16
N LYS A 127 18.70 -9.70 15.23
CA LYS A 127 18.95 -10.53 14.04
C LYS A 127 19.38 -11.94 14.43
N ARG A 128 20.34 -12.06 15.38
CA ARG A 128 20.83 -13.37 15.85
C ARG A 128 19.70 -14.22 16.43
N LYS A 129 18.87 -13.65 17.32
CA LYS A 129 17.71 -14.36 17.89
C LYS A 129 16.71 -14.82 16.83
N LEU A 130 16.48 -14.00 15.79
CA LEU A 130 15.60 -14.39 14.69
C LEU A 130 16.20 -15.55 13.89
N VAL A 131 17.50 -15.53 13.61
CA VAL A 131 18.18 -16.63 12.92
C VAL A 131 18.13 -17.90 13.76
N GLU A 132 18.35 -17.81 15.08
CA GLU A 132 18.24 -18.95 16.01
C GLU A 132 16.83 -19.58 15.99
N GLU A 133 15.76 -18.76 15.95
CA GLU A 133 14.38 -19.25 15.80
C GLU A 133 14.19 -19.99 14.46
N ILE A 134 14.67 -19.41 13.36
CA ILE A 134 14.55 -20.01 12.02
C ILE A 134 15.30 -21.35 11.96
N ASP A 135 16.54 -21.37 12.44
CA ASP A 135 17.39 -22.57 12.42
C ASP A 135 16.80 -23.69 13.30
N MET A 136 16.27 -23.33 14.46
CA MET A 136 15.59 -24.27 15.35
C MET A 136 14.39 -24.91 14.66
N ARG A 137 13.48 -24.09 14.09
CA ARG A 137 12.29 -24.58 13.38
C ARG A 137 12.64 -25.43 12.17
N LYS A 138 13.67 -25.03 11.43
CA LYS A 138 14.18 -25.78 10.30
C LYS A 138 14.74 -27.15 10.73
N SER A 139 15.49 -27.22 11.82
CA SER A 139 16.04 -28.47 12.36
C SER A 139 14.95 -29.43 12.84
N GLN A 140 13.82 -28.90 13.30
CA GLN A 140 12.65 -29.66 13.71
C GLN A 140 11.78 -30.14 12.50
N GLY A 141 12.13 -29.72 11.30
CA GLY A 141 11.35 -30.08 10.09
C GLY A 141 10.01 -29.34 9.98
N GLU A 142 9.84 -28.25 10.72
CA GLU A 142 8.60 -27.46 10.74
C GLU A 142 8.54 -26.39 9.63
N LEU A 143 9.61 -26.22 8.87
CA LEU A 143 9.68 -25.30 7.75
C LEU A 143 9.90 -26.02 6.43
N SER A 144 9.03 -25.76 5.46
CA SER A 144 9.18 -26.22 4.09
C SER A 144 10.27 -25.43 3.35
N THR A 145 10.71 -25.92 2.20
CA THR A 145 11.73 -25.24 1.35
C THR A 145 11.29 -23.81 1.00
N THR A 146 10.00 -23.63 0.71
CA THR A 146 9.36 -22.30 0.59
C THR A 146 8.41 -22.16 1.75
N VAL A 147 8.79 -21.33 2.72
CA VAL A 147 8.02 -21.12 3.96
C VAL A 147 6.62 -20.58 3.62
N THR A 148 5.60 -21.23 4.14
CA THR A 148 4.21 -20.82 3.99
C THR A 148 3.80 -19.78 5.03
N VAL A 149 2.67 -19.11 4.79
CA VAL A 149 2.09 -18.15 5.76
C VAL A 149 1.75 -18.85 7.08
N GLU A 150 1.21 -20.08 7.02
CA GLU A 150 0.85 -20.84 8.23
C GLU A 150 2.09 -21.18 9.07
N GLU A 151 3.16 -21.63 8.44
CA GLU A 151 4.42 -21.89 9.13
C GLU A 151 4.98 -20.61 9.78
N SER A 152 4.93 -19.48 9.08
CA SER A 152 5.41 -18.20 9.61
C SER A 152 4.60 -17.69 10.81
N LYS A 153 3.32 -18.00 10.90
CA LYS A 153 2.47 -17.66 12.07
C LYS A 153 2.92 -18.34 13.36
N HIS A 154 3.55 -19.50 13.25
CA HIS A 154 4.09 -20.24 14.40
C HIS A 154 5.50 -19.78 14.82
N MET A 155 6.01 -18.69 14.24
CA MET A 155 7.31 -18.09 14.56
C MET A 155 7.10 -16.78 15.36
N PRO A 156 6.95 -16.85 16.70
CA PRO A 156 6.58 -15.70 17.50
C PRO A 156 7.62 -14.58 17.48
N TYR A 157 8.90 -14.90 17.38
CA TYR A 157 9.94 -13.88 17.31
C TYR A 157 9.95 -13.16 15.96
N LEU A 158 9.76 -13.89 14.86
CA LEU A 158 9.54 -13.29 13.54
C LEU A 158 8.35 -12.34 13.56
N GLN A 159 7.21 -12.78 14.10
CA GLN A 159 6.01 -11.94 14.21
C GLN A 159 6.29 -10.67 15.04
N ALA A 160 7.00 -10.80 16.18
CA ALA A 160 7.36 -9.66 17.01
C ALA A 160 8.27 -8.67 16.25
N CYS A 161 9.27 -9.16 15.51
CA CYS A 161 10.14 -8.31 14.68
C CYS A 161 9.36 -7.56 13.60
N MET A 162 8.39 -8.22 12.95
CA MET A 162 7.54 -7.61 11.94
C MET A 162 6.66 -6.49 12.55
N TYR A 163 5.96 -6.79 13.65
CA TYR A 163 5.08 -5.81 14.31
C TYR A 163 5.87 -4.61 14.83
N GLU A 164 7.05 -4.85 15.43
CA GLU A 164 7.90 -3.77 15.93
C GLU A 164 8.45 -2.89 14.81
N ALA A 165 8.86 -3.47 13.69
CA ALA A 165 9.30 -2.70 12.54
C ALA A 165 8.16 -1.85 11.95
N LEU A 166 6.94 -2.40 11.87
CA LEU A 166 5.76 -1.66 11.42
C LEU A 166 5.34 -0.57 12.41
N ARG A 167 5.54 -0.78 13.71
CA ARG A 167 5.33 0.25 14.73
C ARG A 167 6.31 1.41 14.57
N CYS A 168 7.59 1.11 14.40
CA CYS A 168 8.64 2.12 14.26
C CYS A 168 8.60 2.85 12.92
N HIS A 169 8.21 2.16 11.85
CA HIS A 169 8.18 2.73 10.51
C HIS A 169 7.01 2.14 9.70
N PRO A 170 5.79 2.63 9.93
CA PRO A 170 4.65 2.22 9.12
C PRO A 170 4.79 2.71 7.68
N ALA A 171 4.38 1.89 6.71
CA ALA A 171 4.43 2.26 5.30
C ALA A 171 3.55 3.49 4.98
N VAL A 172 2.47 3.69 5.74
CA VAL A 172 1.60 4.87 5.69
C VAL A 172 1.68 5.57 7.04
N GLY A 173 2.54 6.61 7.12
CA GLY A 173 2.74 7.41 8.34
C GLY A 173 1.82 8.62 8.49
N MET A 174 0.92 8.85 7.51
CA MET A 174 -0.01 9.99 7.53
C MET A 174 -1.17 9.74 8.49
N SER A 175 -1.64 10.81 9.12
CA SER A 175 -2.88 10.79 9.87
C SER A 175 -4.08 10.43 8.97
N LEU A 176 -4.93 9.54 9.43
CA LEU A 176 -6.16 9.13 8.73
C LEU A 176 -7.36 9.77 9.44
N PRO A 177 -7.80 10.97 9.02
CA PRO A 177 -8.87 11.69 9.70
C PRO A 177 -10.20 10.94 9.58
N ARG A 178 -10.99 11.01 10.64
CA ARG A 178 -12.39 10.57 10.70
C ARG A 178 -13.26 11.74 11.12
N VAL A 179 -14.46 11.79 10.61
CA VAL A 179 -15.45 12.78 11.02
C VAL A 179 -16.31 12.16 12.11
N THR A 180 -16.47 12.87 13.21
CA THR A 180 -17.32 12.44 14.32
C THR A 180 -18.76 12.35 13.85
N PRO A 181 -19.46 11.22 14.10
CA PRO A 181 -20.82 11.01 13.65
C PRO A 181 -21.81 11.96 14.33
N VAL A 182 -23.06 11.98 13.77
CA VAL A 182 -24.17 12.72 14.36
C VAL A 182 -24.38 12.28 15.81
N GLY A 183 -24.57 13.23 16.71
CA GLY A 183 -24.69 13.01 18.15
C GLY A 183 -23.35 13.04 18.91
N GLY A 184 -22.23 13.16 18.21
CA GLY A 184 -20.91 13.15 18.83
C GLY A 184 -20.46 11.77 19.30
N ILE A 185 -19.30 11.73 19.95
CA ILE A 185 -18.75 10.49 20.55
C ILE A 185 -18.00 10.83 21.84
N GLU A 186 -17.99 9.90 22.79
CA GLU A 186 -17.19 10.00 23.99
C GLU A 186 -15.94 9.11 23.86
N ILE A 187 -14.76 9.68 24.09
CA ILE A 187 -13.50 8.95 24.08
C ILE A 187 -12.77 9.30 25.39
N ASP A 188 -12.50 8.31 26.20
CA ASP A 188 -11.76 8.42 27.46
C ASP A 188 -12.32 9.53 28.38
N GLY A 189 -13.66 9.59 28.51
CA GLY A 189 -14.36 10.58 29.30
C GLY A 189 -14.43 12.00 28.69
N CYS A 190 -13.90 12.20 27.48
CA CYS A 190 -13.99 13.45 26.76
C CYS A 190 -15.04 13.39 25.66
N PHE A 191 -16.03 14.26 25.69
CA PHE A 191 -17.03 14.36 24.64
C PHE A 191 -16.50 15.13 23.43
N ILE A 192 -16.58 14.52 22.25
CA ILE A 192 -16.21 15.11 20.98
C ILE A 192 -17.48 15.40 20.18
N PRO A 193 -17.80 16.67 19.87
CA PRO A 193 -18.99 17.04 19.12
C PRO A 193 -19.01 16.46 17.70
N GLU A 194 -20.21 16.35 17.13
CA GLU A 194 -20.37 15.97 15.73
C GLU A 194 -19.62 16.89 14.77
N GLY A 195 -19.20 16.35 13.61
CA GLY A 195 -18.51 17.12 12.57
C GLY A 195 -17.04 17.41 12.86
N VAL A 196 -16.54 17.15 14.06
CA VAL A 196 -15.11 17.30 14.39
C VAL A 196 -14.30 16.28 13.61
N ARG A 197 -13.19 16.71 13.02
CA ARG A 197 -12.22 15.83 12.39
C ARG A 197 -11.19 15.38 13.39
N ALA A 198 -11.32 14.14 13.86
CA ALA A 198 -10.35 13.50 14.73
C ALA A 198 -9.39 12.62 13.89
N CYS A 199 -8.11 12.59 14.26
CA CYS A 199 -7.14 11.71 13.67
C CYS A 199 -6.18 11.17 14.73
N PHE A 200 -5.78 9.91 14.56
CA PHE A 200 -4.67 9.35 15.31
C PHE A 200 -3.42 9.39 14.42
N PRO A 201 -2.34 10.02 14.87
CA PRO A 201 -1.07 9.91 14.17
C PRO A 201 -0.53 8.49 14.31
N LEU A 202 -0.36 7.78 13.19
CA LEU A 202 0.14 6.40 13.18
C LEU A 202 1.59 6.28 13.67
N CYS A 203 2.35 7.40 13.70
CA CYS A 203 3.77 7.42 14.07
C CYS A 203 4.06 7.88 15.49
N THR A 204 3.08 8.19 16.34
CA THR A 204 3.32 8.81 17.66
C THR A 204 3.45 7.84 18.84
N VAL A 205 3.53 6.56 18.60
CA VAL A 205 3.65 5.57 19.70
C VAL A 205 5.09 5.08 19.86
N ALA A 206 6.06 5.87 19.50
CA ALA A 206 7.45 5.43 19.46
C ALA A 206 8.38 6.29 20.32
N HIS A 207 8.02 6.53 21.58
CA HIS A 207 9.06 6.94 22.57
C HIS A 207 8.61 6.58 23.98
#